data_7da0350bfd8825d0fb13ad4e491118bc
#
_entry.id   7da0350bfd8825d0fb13ad4e491118bc
#
_cell.length_a   1.000
_cell.length_b   1.000
_cell.length_c   1.000
_cell.angle_alpha   90.00
_cell.angle_beta   90.00
_cell.angle_gamma   90.00
#
_symmetry.space_group_name_H-M   'P 1'
#
loop_
_entity.id
_entity.type
_entity.pdbx_description
1 polymer ?
#
loop_
_entity_poly.entity_id
_entity_poly.type
_entity_poly.pdbx_seq_one_letter_code
_entity_poly.pdbx_strand_id
1 'polypeptide(L)'
;SEEEQFIAYKEVVEAMEGRLVVLRTMDIGGDKELPYLNLPKEMNPFLGWRAVRIALDRREILHAQLRAVLRASAFGKLAVMFPMIISVEEIRELKSVLETLKAELRAEGKAFDENIQVGVMVETPSAAVNAKFLAKEVDFFSIGTNDLTQYTLAVDRGNELISHLYNPMSPSVLGLIKQVIDASHAEGKWTGMCGELAGDERATLLL
;
A
#
# COMPACT_ATOMS: atom_id res chain seq x y z
N SER A 1 -14.05 -12.55 -7.44
CA SER A 1 -14.74 -12.98 -6.21
C SER A 1 -13.75 -13.12 -5.04
N GLU A 2 -14.23 -13.24 -3.79
CA GLU A 2 -13.42 -13.56 -2.62
C GLU A 2 -12.68 -14.89 -2.81
N GLU A 3 -13.35 -15.90 -3.33
CA GLU A 3 -12.80 -17.25 -3.47
C GLU A 3 -11.64 -17.32 -4.47
N GLU A 4 -11.78 -16.69 -5.62
CA GLU A 4 -10.70 -16.63 -6.63
C GLU A 4 -9.46 -15.92 -6.08
N GLN A 5 -9.65 -14.81 -5.37
CA GLN A 5 -8.55 -14.10 -4.72
C GLN A 5 -7.90 -14.94 -3.62
N PHE A 6 -8.70 -15.62 -2.80
CA PHE A 6 -8.19 -16.50 -1.75
C PHE A 6 -7.30 -17.61 -2.32
N ILE A 7 -7.76 -18.29 -3.38
CA ILE A 7 -6.98 -19.35 -4.02
C ILE A 7 -5.64 -18.81 -4.53
N ALA A 8 -5.66 -17.68 -5.26
CA ALA A 8 -4.45 -17.07 -5.79
C ALA A 8 -3.46 -16.65 -4.67
N TYR A 9 -3.97 -16.01 -3.61
CA TYR A 9 -3.12 -15.59 -2.50
C TYR A 9 -2.54 -16.77 -1.72
N LYS A 10 -3.34 -17.81 -1.50
CA LYS A 10 -2.89 -19.04 -0.86
C LYS A 10 -1.75 -19.70 -1.62
N GLU A 11 -1.89 -19.85 -2.94
CA GLU A 11 -0.85 -20.42 -3.80
C GLU A 11 0.48 -19.65 -3.67
N VAL A 12 0.44 -18.33 -3.67
CA VAL A 12 1.64 -17.49 -3.49
C VAL A 12 2.25 -17.68 -2.10
N VAL A 13 1.43 -17.67 -1.06
CA VAL A 13 1.90 -17.82 0.33
C VAL A 13 2.56 -19.19 0.55
N GLU A 14 1.95 -20.25 0.04
CA GLU A 14 2.49 -21.62 0.14
C GLU A 14 3.81 -21.75 -0.66
N ALA A 15 3.88 -21.18 -1.86
CA ALA A 15 5.09 -21.19 -2.70
C ALA A 15 6.28 -20.45 -2.06
N MET A 16 6.02 -19.53 -1.13
CA MET A 16 7.08 -18.77 -0.45
C MET A 16 7.72 -19.51 0.73
N GLU A 17 7.25 -20.72 1.06
CA GLU A 17 7.89 -21.62 2.04
C GLU A 17 8.22 -20.96 3.39
N GLY A 18 7.26 -20.23 3.95
CA GLY A 18 7.39 -19.56 5.24
C GLY A 18 8.09 -18.18 5.20
N ARG A 19 8.52 -17.72 4.04
CA ARG A 19 8.96 -16.31 3.87
C ARG A 19 7.79 -15.37 3.90
N LEU A 20 8.01 -14.16 4.37
CA LEU A 20 6.97 -13.14 4.44
C LEU A 20 6.53 -12.71 3.03
N VAL A 21 5.24 -12.78 2.79
CA VAL A 21 4.58 -12.19 1.62
C VAL A 21 3.90 -10.89 2.05
N VAL A 22 4.19 -9.78 1.37
CA VAL A 22 3.48 -8.53 1.57
C VAL A 22 2.51 -8.35 0.42
N LEU A 23 1.22 -8.32 0.72
CA LEU A 23 0.17 -8.16 -0.25
C LEU A 23 -0.42 -6.75 -0.17
N ARG A 24 -0.28 -6.00 -1.26
CA ARG A 24 -0.90 -4.68 -1.39
C ARG A 24 -2.35 -4.83 -1.83
N THR A 25 -3.26 -4.12 -1.15
CA THR A 25 -4.64 -4.02 -1.64
C THR A 25 -4.69 -3.30 -2.98
N MET A 26 -5.79 -3.47 -3.68
CA MET A 26 -5.95 -3.04 -5.05
C MET A 26 -5.67 -1.54 -5.21
N ASP A 27 -4.80 -1.21 -6.16
CA ASP A 27 -4.47 0.16 -6.57
C ASP A 27 -4.98 0.37 -8.01
N ILE A 28 -6.23 0.75 -8.12
CA ILE A 28 -6.95 1.04 -9.36
C ILE A 28 -7.32 2.51 -9.41
N GLY A 29 -7.62 3.02 -10.60
CA GLY A 29 -7.77 4.45 -10.87
C GLY A 29 -6.46 5.05 -11.38
N GLY A 30 -6.44 6.36 -11.60
CA GLY A 30 -5.30 6.98 -12.27
C GLY A 30 -5.22 6.51 -13.74
N ASP A 31 -4.11 5.85 -14.08
CA ASP A 31 -3.85 5.24 -15.38
C ASP A 31 -4.32 3.78 -15.48
N LYS A 32 -4.80 3.20 -14.39
CA LYS A 32 -5.21 1.80 -14.29
C LYS A 32 -6.72 1.67 -14.33
N GLU A 33 -7.26 1.52 -15.51
CA GLU A 33 -8.70 1.32 -15.71
C GLU A 33 -9.07 -0.15 -15.55
N LEU A 34 -10.17 -0.40 -14.83
CA LEU A 34 -10.85 -1.68 -14.83
C LEU A 34 -12.23 -1.50 -15.48
N PRO A 35 -12.44 -2.05 -16.69
CA PRO A 35 -13.64 -1.78 -17.48
C PRO A 35 -14.96 -2.10 -16.76
N TYR A 36 -14.94 -3.08 -15.84
CA TYR A 36 -16.13 -3.48 -15.09
C TYR A 36 -16.49 -2.55 -13.91
N LEU A 37 -15.62 -1.61 -13.54
CA LEU A 37 -15.88 -0.67 -12.44
C LEU A 37 -16.52 0.64 -12.88
N ASN A 38 -16.58 0.91 -14.19
CA ASN A 38 -17.13 2.15 -14.76
C ASN A 38 -16.66 3.40 -14.02
N LEU A 39 -15.33 3.53 -13.84
CA LEU A 39 -14.75 4.67 -13.14
C LEU A 39 -15.05 5.97 -13.93
N PRO A 40 -15.41 7.05 -13.27
CA PRO A 40 -15.66 8.33 -13.93
C PRO A 40 -14.38 8.86 -14.56
N LYS A 41 -14.50 9.52 -15.69
CA LYS A 41 -13.38 10.25 -16.29
C LYS A 41 -13.08 11.50 -15.47
N GLU A 42 -11.86 11.60 -14.98
CA GLU A 42 -11.39 12.69 -14.15
C GLU A 42 -10.39 13.58 -14.88
N MET A 43 -10.32 14.86 -14.51
CA MET A 43 -9.36 15.81 -15.09
C MET A 43 -7.92 15.53 -14.62
N ASN A 44 -7.75 15.06 -13.40
CA ASN A 44 -6.47 14.72 -12.78
C ASN A 44 -6.55 13.33 -12.13
N PRO A 45 -6.55 12.26 -12.92
CA PRO A 45 -6.81 10.91 -12.40
C PRO A 45 -5.85 10.46 -11.30
N PHE A 46 -4.57 10.86 -11.37
CA PHE A 46 -3.58 10.53 -10.33
C PHE A 46 -3.83 11.25 -8.99
N LEU A 47 -4.56 12.36 -9.00
CA LEU A 47 -4.98 13.11 -7.79
C LEU A 47 -6.42 12.79 -7.39
N GLY A 48 -7.09 11.93 -8.12
CA GLY A 48 -8.51 11.67 -8.02
C GLY A 48 -8.90 10.46 -7.18
N TRP A 49 -9.98 9.84 -7.61
CA TRP A 49 -10.58 8.67 -6.97
C TRP A 49 -9.84 7.40 -7.38
N ARG A 50 -8.89 6.99 -6.55
CA ARG A 50 -8.02 5.82 -6.80
C ARG A 50 -7.67 5.07 -5.52
N ALA A 51 -7.26 3.84 -5.65
CA ALA A 51 -6.69 2.99 -4.61
C ALA A 51 -7.58 2.92 -3.36
N VAL A 52 -7.05 3.29 -2.21
CA VAL A 52 -7.76 3.24 -0.92
C VAL A 52 -9.02 4.11 -0.91
N ARG A 53 -9.07 5.20 -1.68
CA ARG A 53 -10.24 6.06 -1.80
C ARG A 53 -11.41 5.31 -2.43
N ILE A 54 -11.15 4.55 -3.48
CA ILE A 54 -12.15 3.64 -4.08
C ILE A 54 -12.52 2.56 -3.08
N ALA A 55 -11.54 1.96 -2.42
CA ALA A 55 -11.76 0.85 -1.49
C ALA A 55 -12.65 1.24 -0.30
N LEU A 56 -12.51 2.44 0.23
CA LEU A 56 -13.34 2.95 1.33
C LEU A 56 -14.77 3.30 0.89
N ASP A 57 -14.94 3.77 -0.36
CA ASP A 57 -16.26 4.05 -0.93
C ASP A 57 -16.99 2.79 -1.44
N ARG A 58 -16.23 1.86 -2.00
CA ARG A 58 -16.72 0.59 -2.55
C ARG A 58 -16.32 -0.55 -1.64
N ARG A 59 -16.90 -0.57 -0.45
CA ARG A 59 -16.54 -1.51 0.63
C ARG A 59 -16.70 -2.97 0.25
N GLU A 60 -17.63 -3.29 -0.67
CA GLU A 60 -17.78 -4.65 -1.17
C GLU A 60 -16.52 -5.19 -1.84
N ILE A 61 -15.75 -4.32 -2.53
CA ILE A 61 -14.49 -4.69 -3.16
C ILE A 61 -13.41 -4.90 -2.09
N LEU A 62 -13.30 -3.97 -1.16
CA LEU A 62 -12.34 -4.04 -0.05
C LEU A 62 -12.60 -5.28 0.82
N HIS A 63 -13.86 -5.54 1.18
CA HIS A 63 -14.24 -6.69 2.00
C HIS A 63 -13.87 -8.01 1.33
N ALA A 64 -14.22 -8.18 0.05
CA ALA A 64 -13.87 -9.40 -0.68
C ALA A 64 -12.35 -9.64 -0.70
N GLN A 65 -11.56 -8.59 -0.94
CA GLN A 65 -10.10 -8.69 -0.95
C GLN A 65 -9.53 -8.98 0.45
N LEU A 66 -9.92 -8.23 1.48
CA LEU A 66 -9.40 -8.40 2.83
C LEU A 66 -9.80 -9.75 3.44
N ARG A 67 -11.01 -10.24 3.17
CA ARG A 67 -11.43 -11.60 3.60
C ARG A 67 -10.55 -12.66 2.94
N ALA A 68 -10.26 -12.52 1.64
CA ALA A 68 -9.36 -13.42 0.93
C ALA A 68 -7.94 -13.40 1.50
N VAL A 69 -7.41 -12.20 1.81
CA VAL A 69 -6.09 -12.02 2.45
C VAL A 69 -6.06 -12.68 3.83
N LEU A 70 -7.04 -12.42 4.68
CA LEU A 70 -7.14 -13.02 6.01
C LEU A 70 -7.19 -14.55 5.93
N ARG A 71 -8.03 -15.11 5.06
CA ARG A 71 -8.11 -16.57 4.87
C ARG A 71 -6.78 -17.16 4.39
N ALA A 72 -6.08 -16.49 3.47
CA ALA A 72 -4.78 -16.92 2.98
C ALA A 72 -3.69 -16.87 4.06
N SER A 73 -3.81 -15.98 5.04
CA SER A 73 -2.84 -15.84 6.13
C SER A 73 -2.76 -17.06 7.05
N ALA A 74 -3.74 -17.96 7.00
CA ALA A 74 -3.69 -19.24 7.71
C ALA A 74 -2.66 -20.24 7.11
N PHE A 75 -2.14 -19.99 5.90
CA PHE A 75 -1.30 -20.92 5.14
C PHE A 75 0.18 -20.52 5.09
N GLY A 76 0.55 -19.40 5.70
CA GLY A 76 1.93 -18.93 5.79
C GLY A 76 2.02 -17.49 6.25
N LYS A 77 3.23 -16.91 6.18
CA LYS A 77 3.46 -15.53 6.66
C LYS A 77 2.98 -14.51 5.63
N LEU A 78 1.92 -13.80 5.96
CA LEU A 78 1.30 -12.80 5.11
C LEU A 78 1.13 -11.48 5.87
N ALA A 79 1.43 -10.38 5.22
CA ALA A 79 1.14 -9.03 5.68
C ALA A 79 0.30 -8.31 4.65
N VAL A 80 -0.59 -7.45 5.09
CA VAL A 80 -1.41 -6.60 4.21
C VAL A 80 -0.89 -5.17 4.23
N MET A 81 -0.91 -4.52 3.07
CA MET A 81 -0.43 -3.16 2.88
C MET A 81 -1.46 -2.34 2.09
N PHE A 82 -1.74 -1.13 2.59
CA PHE A 82 -2.69 -0.21 1.97
C PHE A 82 -1.98 0.89 1.18
N PRO A 83 -2.34 1.08 -0.10
CA PRO A 83 -1.75 2.12 -0.95
C PRO A 83 -2.40 3.49 -0.73
N MET A 84 -1.73 4.56 -1.21
CA MET A 84 -2.27 5.92 -1.32
C MET A 84 -2.78 6.54 -0.02
N ILE A 85 -2.19 6.19 1.11
CA ILE A 85 -2.54 6.74 2.42
C ILE A 85 -2.10 8.21 2.52
N ILE A 86 -2.96 9.04 3.12
CA ILE A 86 -2.66 10.45 3.40
C ILE A 86 -2.82 10.82 4.88
N SER A 87 -3.51 10.00 5.68
CA SER A 87 -3.83 10.35 7.08
C SER A 87 -3.87 9.15 8.02
N VAL A 88 -3.81 9.44 9.32
CA VAL A 88 -4.01 8.46 10.40
C VAL A 88 -5.45 7.94 10.42
N GLU A 89 -6.40 8.80 10.11
CA GLU A 89 -7.83 8.48 10.09
C GLU A 89 -8.14 7.37 9.07
N GLU A 90 -7.56 7.45 7.88
CA GLU A 90 -7.70 6.38 6.87
C GLU A 90 -7.18 5.05 7.38
N ILE A 91 -6.03 5.04 8.06
CA ILE A 91 -5.45 3.81 8.63
C ILE A 91 -6.38 3.23 9.69
N ARG A 92 -6.91 4.07 10.58
CA ARG A 92 -7.84 3.64 11.65
C ARG A 92 -9.13 3.08 11.08
N GLU A 93 -9.66 3.70 10.03
CA GLU A 93 -10.85 3.19 9.33
C GLU A 93 -10.58 1.82 8.69
N LEU A 94 -9.47 1.66 7.98
CA LEU A 94 -9.08 0.39 7.37
C LEU A 94 -8.85 -0.71 8.41
N LYS A 95 -8.22 -0.40 9.53
CA LYS A 95 -8.05 -1.34 10.65
C LYS A 95 -9.38 -1.73 11.27
N SER A 96 -10.32 -0.80 11.41
CA SER A 96 -11.66 -1.08 11.90
C SER A 96 -12.42 -2.04 10.96
N VAL A 97 -12.30 -1.85 9.65
CA VAL A 97 -12.84 -2.79 8.66
C VAL A 97 -12.20 -4.16 8.82
N LEU A 98 -10.88 -4.22 8.94
CA LEU A 98 -10.15 -5.48 9.10
C LEU A 98 -10.60 -6.26 10.35
N GLU A 99 -10.77 -5.57 11.50
CA GLU A 99 -11.24 -6.20 12.74
C GLU A 99 -12.68 -6.71 12.62
N THR A 100 -13.54 -5.99 11.91
CA THR A 100 -14.91 -6.46 11.60
C THR A 100 -14.86 -7.76 10.81
N LEU A 101 -14.03 -7.82 9.76
CA LEU A 101 -13.91 -9.01 8.93
C LEU A 101 -13.26 -10.19 9.66
N LYS A 102 -12.33 -9.96 10.59
CA LYS A 102 -11.81 -10.98 11.49
C LYS A 102 -12.93 -11.57 12.36
N ALA A 103 -13.80 -10.71 12.91
CA ALA A 103 -14.93 -11.16 13.71
C ALA A 103 -15.91 -12.03 12.90
N GLU A 104 -16.19 -11.65 11.66
CA GLU A 104 -17.01 -12.44 10.74
C GLU A 104 -16.41 -13.82 10.46
N LEU A 105 -15.13 -13.86 10.06
CA LEU A 105 -14.43 -15.11 9.77
C LEU A 105 -14.36 -16.04 10.99
N ARG A 106 -14.18 -15.46 12.18
CA ARG A 106 -14.19 -16.19 13.44
C ARG A 106 -15.57 -16.82 13.72
N ALA A 107 -16.65 -16.07 13.47
CA ALA A 107 -18.00 -16.57 13.59
C ALA A 107 -18.33 -17.66 12.56
N GLU A 108 -17.71 -17.59 11.37
CA GLU A 108 -17.84 -18.62 10.34
C GLU A 108 -16.93 -19.84 10.58
N GLY A 109 -16.11 -19.85 11.61
CA GLY A 109 -15.14 -20.91 11.90
C GLY A 109 -14.00 -21.02 10.89
N LYS A 110 -13.71 -19.95 10.14
CA LYS A 110 -12.63 -19.91 9.16
C LYS A 110 -11.32 -19.48 9.83
N ALA A 111 -10.25 -20.25 9.59
CA ALA A 111 -8.93 -19.94 10.12
C ALA A 111 -8.28 -18.75 9.41
N PHE A 112 -7.56 -17.94 10.19
CA PHE A 112 -6.73 -16.83 9.72
C PHE A 112 -5.68 -16.48 10.78
N ASP A 113 -4.68 -15.66 10.43
CA ASP A 113 -3.70 -15.13 11.38
C ASP A 113 -4.30 -13.93 12.12
N GLU A 114 -4.59 -14.10 13.42
CA GLU A 114 -5.10 -13.03 14.28
C GLU A 114 -4.13 -11.85 14.38
N ASN A 115 -2.82 -12.09 14.21
CA ASN A 115 -1.76 -11.11 14.34
C ASN A 115 -1.17 -10.69 12.98
N ILE A 116 -1.96 -10.82 11.90
CA ILE A 116 -1.50 -10.38 10.57
C ILE A 116 -0.95 -8.95 10.63
N GLN A 117 0.24 -8.75 10.10
CA GLN A 117 0.85 -7.42 10.05
C GLN A 117 0.11 -6.51 9.07
N VAL A 118 -0.10 -5.27 9.50
CA VAL A 118 -0.73 -4.21 8.70
C VAL A 118 0.27 -3.10 8.43
N GLY A 119 0.57 -2.89 7.17
CA GLY A 119 1.43 -1.80 6.73
C GLY A 119 0.75 -0.84 5.77
N VAL A 120 1.45 0.24 5.46
CA VAL A 120 1.00 1.21 4.47
C VAL A 120 2.09 1.53 3.46
N MET A 121 1.70 1.82 2.24
CA MET A 121 2.59 2.39 1.26
C MET A 121 2.69 3.90 1.49
N VAL A 122 3.90 4.36 1.74
CA VAL A 122 4.19 5.79 1.84
C VAL A 122 4.60 6.28 0.46
N GLU A 123 3.66 6.86 -0.24
CA GLU A 123 3.81 7.29 -1.63
C GLU A 123 3.18 8.65 -1.91
N THR A 124 2.63 9.29 -0.87
CA THR A 124 2.17 10.68 -0.92
C THR A 124 3.06 11.54 -0.02
N PRO A 125 3.33 12.80 -0.39
CA PRO A 125 4.04 13.74 0.49
C PRO A 125 3.37 13.89 1.86
N SER A 126 2.03 13.85 1.90
CA SER A 126 1.26 13.89 3.16
C SER A 126 1.65 12.75 4.10
N ALA A 127 1.69 11.50 3.59
CA ALA A 127 2.09 10.35 4.40
C ALA A 127 3.55 10.48 4.87
N ALA A 128 4.45 10.93 3.99
CA ALA A 128 5.86 11.09 4.33
C ALA A 128 6.07 12.15 5.44
N VAL A 129 5.42 13.29 5.35
CA VAL A 129 5.47 14.36 6.38
C VAL A 129 4.87 13.89 7.70
N ASN A 130 3.80 13.10 7.65
CA ASN A 130 3.11 12.56 8.82
C ASN A 130 3.65 11.21 9.31
N ALA A 131 4.76 10.71 8.75
CA ALA A 131 5.27 9.37 9.00
C ALA A 131 5.43 9.04 10.50
N LYS A 132 5.85 9.99 11.34
CA LYS A 132 5.97 9.81 12.79
C LYS A 132 4.64 9.49 13.51
N PHE A 133 3.53 9.94 12.96
CA PHE A 133 2.20 9.63 13.48
C PHE A 133 1.69 8.30 12.91
N LEU A 134 1.90 8.09 11.61
CA LEU A 134 1.51 6.85 10.92
C LEU A 134 2.26 5.64 11.46
N ALA A 135 3.55 5.77 11.79
CA ALA A 135 4.38 4.70 12.34
C ALA A 135 3.84 4.10 13.63
N LYS A 136 3.08 4.86 14.41
CA LYS A 136 2.43 4.38 15.65
C LYS A 136 1.21 3.49 15.38
N GLU A 137 0.63 3.60 14.21
CA GLU A 137 -0.63 2.92 13.86
C GLU A 137 -0.41 1.63 13.06
N VAL A 138 0.78 1.45 12.46
CA VAL A 138 1.09 0.34 11.55
C VAL A 138 2.27 -0.50 12.03
N ASP A 139 2.44 -1.69 11.44
CA ASP A 139 3.54 -2.61 11.74
C ASP A 139 4.76 -2.34 10.88
N PHE A 140 4.58 -1.78 9.68
CA PHE A 140 5.66 -1.45 8.76
C PHE A 140 5.25 -0.39 7.73
N PHE A 141 6.27 0.18 7.07
CA PHE A 141 6.11 1.00 5.89
C PHE A 141 6.68 0.31 4.65
N SER A 142 6.13 0.65 3.49
CA SER A 142 6.76 0.43 2.19
C SER A 142 6.76 1.75 1.44
N ILE A 143 7.93 2.21 1.01
CA ILE A 143 8.04 3.49 0.30
C ILE A 143 7.80 3.25 -1.19
N GLY A 144 6.73 3.84 -1.73
CA GLY A 144 6.39 3.82 -3.14
C GLY A 144 7.05 4.97 -3.87
N THR A 145 8.29 4.78 -4.33
CA THR A 145 9.14 5.89 -4.84
C THR A 145 8.61 6.50 -6.13
N ASN A 146 7.90 5.75 -6.96
CA ASN A 146 7.38 6.27 -8.22
C ASN A 146 6.31 7.33 -8.00
N ASP A 147 5.28 7.02 -7.21
CA ASP A 147 4.22 7.97 -6.89
C ASP A 147 4.72 9.08 -5.96
N LEU A 148 5.56 8.76 -4.97
CA LEU A 148 6.14 9.76 -4.08
C LEU A 148 6.92 10.82 -4.88
N THR A 149 7.72 10.42 -5.84
CA THR A 149 8.46 11.34 -6.72
C THR A 149 7.51 12.19 -7.56
N GLN A 150 6.53 11.56 -8.19
CA GLN A 150 5.53 12.24 -9.03
C GLN A 150 4.79 13.33 -8.25
N TYR A 151 4.29 13.01 -7.06
CA TYR A 151 3.54 13.96 -6.23
C TYR A 151 4.44 15.03 -5.59
N THR A 152 5.64 14.68 -5.18
CA THR A 152 6.59 15.63 -4.57
C THR A 152 7.04 16.69 -5.58
N LEU A 153 7.34 16.28 -6.80
CA LEU A 153 7.82 17.17 -7.85
C LEU A 153 6.67 17.77 -8.68
N ALA A 154 5.43 17.34 -8.48
CA ALA A 154 4.27 17.72 -9.29
C ALA A 154 4.51 17.46 -10.80
N VAL A 155 5.12 16.32 -11.12
CA VAL A 155 5.45 15.92 -12.49
C VAL A 155 4.77 14.61 -12.80
N ASP A 156 3.91 14.62 -13.81
CA ASP A 156 3.34 13.39 -14.37
C ASP A 156 4.42 12.63 -15.15
N ARG A 157 4.84 11.48 -14.63
CA ARG A 157 5.86 10.63 -15.27
C ARG A 157 5.43 10.07 -16.63
N GLY A 158 4.12 10.04 -16.91
CA GLY A 158 3.57 9.64 -18.19
C GLY A 158 3.53 10.74 -19.25
N ASN A 159 3.82 12.00 -18.87
CA ASN A 159 3.84 13.11 -19.79
C ASN A 159 5.23 13.31 -20.39
N GLU A 160 5.39 12.92 -21.65
CA GLU A 160 6.68 12.94 -22.38
C GLU A 160 7.32 14.35 -22.42
N LEU A 161 6.51 15.42 -22.41
CA LEU A 161 7.01 16.79 -22.50
C LEU A 161 7.77 17.24 -21.24
N ILE A 162 7.43 16.70 -20.09
CA ILE A 162 7.96 17.09 -18.79
C ILE A 162 8.62 15.95 -18.02
N SER A 163 8.64 14.73 -18.55
CA SER A 163 9.22 13.56 -17.89
C SER A 163 10.69 13.74 -17.51
N HIS A 164 11.41 14.61 -18.21
CA HIS A 164 12.80 14.99 -17.88
C HIS A 164 12.94 15.70 -16.52
N LEU A 165 11.84 16.22 -15.96
CA LEU A 165 11.80 16.82 -14.62
C LEU A 165 11.56 15.77 -13.53
N TYR A 166 11.15 14.56 -13.91
CA TYR A 166 10.94 13.45 -12.99
C TYR A 166 12.28 12.88 -12.54
N ASN A 167 12.72 13.25 -11.34
CA ASN A 167 14.01 12.83 -10.79
C ASN A 167 13.84 12.22 -9.39
N PRO A 168 13.85 10.88 -9.26
CA PRO A 168 13.75 10.20 -7.96
C PRO A 168 14.92 10.50 -7.01
N MET A 169 16.05 10.95 -7.55
CA MET A 169 17.24 11.35 -6.79
C MET A 169 17.19 12.83 -6.34
N SER A 170 16.10 13.52 -6.56
CA SER A 170 15.92 14.90 -6.09
C SER A 170 16.10 14.98 -4.56
N PRO A 171 16.83 16.00 -4.05
CA PRO A 171 16.99 16.18 -2.61
C PRO A 171 15.67 16.24 -1.83
N SER A 172 14.60 16.76 -2.43
CA SER A 172 13.27 16.80 -1.81
C SER A 172 12.69 15.40 -1.61
N VAL A 173 12.83 14.53 -2.61
CA VAL A 173 12.38 13.14 -2.55
C VAL A 173 13.21 12.34 -1.55
N LEU A 174 14.54 12.44 -1.64
CA LEU A 174 15.46 11.75 -0.72
C LEU A 174 15.26 12.21 0.72
N GLY A 175 15.00 13.49 0.94
CA GLY A 175 14.69 14.04 2.26
C GLY A 175 13.42 13.44 2.87
N LEU A 176 12.36 13.29 2.06
CA LEU A 176 11.13 12.63 2.49
C LEU A 176 11.36 11.12 2.78
N ILE A 177 12.10 10.44 1.93
CA ILE A 177 12.45 9.02 2.14
C ILE A 177 13.18 8.85 3.48
N LYS A 178 14.20 9.68 3.73
CA LYS A 178 14.92 9.64 5.00
C LYS A 178 14.00 9.87 6.19
N GLN A 179 13.14 10.88 6.12
CA GLN A 179 12.18 11.17 7.19
C GLN A 179 11.26 9.98 7.49
N VAL A 180 10.82 9.26 6.47
CA VAL A 180 9.97 8.05 6.61
C VAL A 180 10.74 6.94 7.31
N ILE A 181 11.99 6.68 6.89
CA ILE A 181 12.84 5.65 7.48
C ILE A 181 13.13 5.97 8.95
N ASP A 182 13.51 7.19 9.25
CA ASP A 182 13.80 7.64 10.62
C ASP A 182 12.55 7.48 11.52
N ALA A 183 11.38 7.86 11.03
CA ALA A 183 10.13 7.73 11.78
C ALA A 183 9.75 6.27 12.06
N SER A 184 9.95 5.38 11.10
CA SER A 184 9.73 3.95 11.24
C SER A 184 10.67 3.34 12.28
N HIS A 185 11.95 3.62 12.17
CA HIS A 185 12.97 3.09 13.07
C HIS A 185 12.80 3.62 14.52
N ALA A 186 12.35 4.86 14.69
CA ALA A 186 12.06 5.41 16.01
C ALA A 186 10.96 4.63 16.76
N GLU A 187 10.05 3.99 16.04
CA GLU A 187 9.00 3.11 16.60
C GLU A 187 9.40 1.61 16.57
N GLY A 188 10.66 1.30 16.24
CA GLY A 188 11.17 -0.07 16.17
C GLY A 188 10.57 -0.90 15.03
N LYS A 189 10.15 -0.25 13.94
CA LYS A 189 9.47 -0.90 12.80
C LYS A 189 10.37 -0.94 11.58
N TRP A 190 10.11 -1.89 10.70
CA TRP A 190 10.85 -2.02 9.46
C TRP A 190 10.23 -1.19 8.33
N THR A 191 11.06 -0.79 7.39
CA THR A 191 10.65 -0.09 6.17
C THR A 191 11.21 -0.81 4.97
N GLY A 192 10.33 -1.20 4.05
CA GLY A 192 10.71 -1.65 2.72
C GLY A 192 10.64 -0.52 1.71
N MET A 193 11.19 -0.76 0.54
CA MET A 193 11.11 0.15 -0.58
C MET A 193 10.72 -0.59 -1.84
N CYS A 194 9.84 0.00 -2.63
CA CYS A 194 9.46 -0.47 -3.95
C CYS A 194 9.51 0.69 -4.96
N GLY A 195 9.38 0.37 -6.23
CA GLY A 195 9.54 1.32 -7.31
C GLY A 195 10.95 1.26 -7.92
N GLU A 196 11.16 2.04 -8.97
CA GLU A 196 12.37 1.97 -9.79
C GLU A 196 13.63 2.38 -9.02
N LEU A 197 13.51 3.32 -8.07
CA LEU A 197 14.63 3.77 -7.25
C LEU A 197 15.26 2.64 -6.43
N ALA A 198 14.47 1.67 -6.00
CA ALA A 198 14.97 0.52 -5.22
C ALA A 198 15.94 -0.37 -6.02
N GLY A 199 15.86 -0.34 -7.35
CA GLY A 199 16.76 -1.05 -8.26
C GLY A 199 17.89 -0.20 -8.84
N ASP A 200 17.97 1.09 -8.49
CA ASP A 200 19.02 1.99 -8.99
C ASP A 200 20.29 1.85 -8.13
N GLU A 201 21.36 1.35 -8.72
CA GLU A 201 22.65 1.15 -8.02
C GLU A 201 23.19 2.43 -7.38
N ARG A 202 22.91 3.60 -7.97
CA ARG A 202 23.34 4.91 -7.44
C ARG A 202 22.64 5.25 -6.12
N ALA A 203 21.43 4.70 -5.91
CA ALA A 203 20.65 4.91 -4.70
C ALA A 203 21.11 4.01 -3.55
N THR A 204 21.78 2.89 -3.83
CA THR A 204 22.16 1.87 -2.82
C THR A 204 22.96 2.42 -1.64
N LEU A 205 23.78 3.44 -1.87
CA LEU A 205 24.57 4.08 -0.80
C LEU A 205 23.82 5.14 -0.01
N LEU A 206 22.63 5.53 -0.48
CA LEU A 206 21.80 6.59 0.12
C LEU A 206 20.60 6.01 0.89
N LEU A 207 20.26 4.78 0.63
CA LEU A 207 19.12 4.04 1.19
C LEU A 207 19.56 3.01 2.21
#